data_7921c91595a0c5f5e519a26fd13b8dad
#
_entry.id   7921c91595a0c5f5e519a26fd13b8dad
#
_cell.length_a   1.000
_cell.length_b   1.000
_cell.length_c   1.000
_cell.angle_alpha   90.00
_cell.angle_beta   90.00
_cell.angle_gamma   90.00
#
_symmetry.space_group_name_H-M   'P 1'
#
loop_
_entity.id
_entity.type
_entity.pdbx_description
1 polymer ?
#
loop_
_entity_poly.entity_id
_entity_poly.type
_entity_poly.pdbx_seq_one_letter_code
_entity_poly.pdbx_strand_id
1 'polypeptide(L)'
;MTFNLRTLLQGSCATALCLTASIASASSHREAPGITEQPKIDATDFYMFKSYEANRGDYVTLIANYQPLQAPYGGPNYFTMDPDAIYEIHVSNDADAEEEITFQFQFDNNLKDGTGIQLDIGGEKVGIPLRAAGQITASSPTAALGETESYSVTMITGDRRSGKRASLSHGGGTTFTKPLDNVGNKTLPNYAEYANAYIYDDVKIPGCGTGRVFAGQRAEAFAVNLGEIFDLVNLVPVQGPDNPMWSQYNDPNFNANGIVQDRANDDLIGKANVTTLALEIPISCLTQGDEPVIGAWTTASLPQGELEDPSPTYEKTSIFGGAWVQQSRLSNPLVNEVVIGLSDKDLFNAAEPTIDEALAVYVTNPTLPALLDILFRDALGASGNIAPSNFPRTDLVTAFLSGFPGVNQPAGFDAATDLSEMLRLNTTFPATPASEQHTFGLLAEDLAGFPNGRRPADDTVDLALRVMMGRLCHDVPLGQELSGDPSAEDNVNLGLCGAGDPNDTAPAGQVPLTDGAPLRATELQSVFPYLNTPIAGSPNN
;
A
#
# COMPACT_ATOMS: atom_id res chain seq x y z
N MET A 1 31.32 -21.58 64.01
CA MET A 1 31.78 -21.46 62.62
C MET A 1 30.58 -21.19 61.74
N THR A 2 30.33 -19.93 61.56
CA THR A 2 29.21 -19.47 60.70
C THR A 2 29.77 -19.17 59.31
N PHE A 3 29.41 -20.00 58.34
CA PHE A 3 29.75 -19.76 56.91
C PHE A 3 28.80 -18.74 56.30
N ASN A 4 29.37 -17.68 55.78
CA ASN A 4 28.69 -16.57 55.14
C ASN A 4 28.27 -16.95 53.70
N LEU A 5 26.96 -17.07 53.46
CA LEU A 5 26.32 -17.47 52.21
C LEU A 5 25.99 -16.23 51.33
N ARG A 6 26.92 -15.31 51.20
CA ARG A 6 26.66 -14.05 50.44
C ARG A 6 27.60 -13.75 49.26
N THR A 7 28.45 -14.70 48.85
CA THR A 7 29.45 -14.43 47.83
C THR A 7 29.39 -15.38 46.61
N LEU A 8 28.26 -16.06 46.37
CA LEU A 8 28.10 -17.00 45.26
C LEU A 8 26.92 -16.67 44.32
N LEU A 9 26.35 -15.46 44.39
CA LEU A 9 25.20 -15.06 43.56
C LEU A 9 25.50 -13.86 42.66
N GLN A 10 26.74 -13.52 42.40
CA GLN A 10 27.11 -12.41 41.51
C GLN A 10 27.93 -12.82 40.29
N GLY A 11 28.03 -14.10 39.98
CA GLY A 11 28.84 -14.62 38.87
C GLY A 11 28.10 -15.35 37.77
N SER A 12 26.77 -15.35 37.69
CA SER A 12 26.02 -16.20 36.76
C SER A 12 24.88 -15.51 36.01
N CYS A 13 24.88 -14.19 35.89
CA CYS A 13 23.85 -13.45 35.14
C CYS A 13 24.37 -12.65 33.95
N ALA A 14 25.61 -12.93 33.47
CA ALA A 14 26.20 -12.15 32.37
C ALA A 14 26.49 -12.96 31.11
N THR A 15 26.00 -14.19 30.97
CA THR A 15 26.32 -15.02 29.77
C THR A 15 25.13 -15.76 29.17
N ALA A 16 23.92 -15.28 29.30
CA ALA A 16 22.74 -15.92 28.73
C ALA A 16 21.72 -14.94 28.14
N LEU A 17 22.18 -13.89 27.44
CA LEU A 17 21.29 -13.02 26.66
C LEU A 17 21.94 -12.58 25.34
N CYS A 18 22.54 -13.52 24.63
CA CYS A 18 22.77 -13.44 23.18
C CYS A 18 21.96 -14.55 22.52
N LEU A 19 20.66 -14.57 22.76
CA LEU A 19 19.71 -15.22 21.88
C LEU A 19 19.42 -14.19 20.80
N THR A 20 19.92 -14.47 19.62
CA THR A 20 19.57 -13.84 18.36
C THR A 20 18.08 -13.55 18.32
N ALA A 21 17.69 -12.30 18.54
CA ALA A 21 16.40 -11.82 18.11
C ALA A 21 16.36 -12.01 16.59
N SER A 22 15.65 -13.02 16.17
CA SER A 22 15.20 -13.12 14.79
C SER A 22 14.37 -11.88 14.55
N ILE A 23 14.86 -11.00 13.69
CA ILE A 23 14.20 -9.79 13.27
C ILE A 23 12.89 -10.22 12.60
N ALA A 24 11.81 -10.16 13.33
CA ALA A 24 10.48 -10.17 12.75
C ALA A 24 10.29 -8.82 12.09
N SER A 25 10.57 -8.71 10.83
CA SER A 25 10.20 -7.56 10.03
C SER A 25 8.69 -7.54 9.92
N ALA A 26 8.07 -6.55 10.53
CA ALA A 26 6.64 -6.32 10.43
C ALA A 26 6.38 -4.94 9.86
N SER A 27 5.48 -4.84 8.92
CA SER A 27 5.03 -3.60 8.33
C SER A 27 3.63 -3.75 7.80
N SER A 28 3.11 -2.77 7.17
CA SER A 28 1.91 -2.71 6.33
C SER A 28 1.80 -3.89 5.37
N HIS A 29 2.26 -4.85 5.76
CA HIS A 29 2.69 -6.01 5.11
C HIS A 29 2.78 -7.03 6.22
N ARG A 30 1.84 -7.96 6.27
CA ARG A 30 1.71 -8.94 7.35
C ARG A 30 1.16 -8.31 8.65
N GLU A 31 0.32 -7.30 8.52
CA GLU A 31 -0.20 -6.48 9.61
C GLU A 31 -1.19 -7.24 10.53
N ALA A 32 -1.84 -8.28 10.01
CA ALA A 32 -2.78 -9.09 10.76
C ALA A 32 -2.26 -10.53 10.98
N PRO A 33 -2.60 -11.19 12.09
CA PRO A 33 -2.14 -12.54 12.39
C PRO A 33 -2.46 -13.56 11.29
N GLY A 34 -3.69 -13.56 10.76
CA GLY A 34 -4.13 -14.50 9.73
C GLY A 34 -3.42 -14.30 8.40
N ILE A 35 -3.29 -13.05 7.94
CA ILE A 35 -2.66 -12.77 6.65
C ILE A 35 -1.15 -13.06 6.66
N THR A 36 -0.51 -12.97 7.83
CA THR A 36 0.91 -13.31 7.98
C THR A 36 1.21 -14.76 7.57
N GLU A 37 0.25 -15.65 7.71
CA GLU A 37 0.37 -17.06 7.34
C GLU A 37 0.21 -17.29 5.83
N GLN A 38 -0.32 -16.29 5.09
CA GLN A 38 -0.66 -16.39 3.68
C GLN A 38 -0.08 -15.23 2.84
N PRO A 39 1.24 -15.11 2.75
CA PRO A 39 1.90 -13.93 2.17
C PRO A 39 1.62 -13.71 0.68
N LYS A 40 1.11 -14.71 -0.06
CA LYS A 40 0.77 -14.55 -1.48
C LYS A 40 -0.46 -13.69 -1.73
N ILE A 41 -1.37 -13.63 -0.75
CA ILE A 41 -2.60 -12.87 -0.85
C ILE A 41 -2.61 -11.62 0.04
N ASP A 42 -1.49 -11.33 0.67
CA ASP A 42 -1.28 -10.16 1.51
C ASP A 42 -1.13 -8.91 0.63
N ALA A 43 -2.10 -7.99 0.74
CA ALA A 43 -2.08 -6.70 0.07
C ALA A 43 -1.15 -5.74 0.81
N THR A 44 -0.24 -5.10 0.08
CA THR A 44 0.78 -4.24 0.68
C THR A 44 0.47 -2.77 0.54
N ASP A 45 0.02 -2.37 -0.65
CA ASP A 45 -0.30 -1.00 -0.98
C ASP A 45 -1.44 -0.93 -1.97
N PHE A 46 -2.26 0.09 -1.80
CA PHE A 46 -3.23 0.48 -2.78
C PHE A 46 -3.04 1.94 -3.17
N TYR A 47 -2.95 2.19 -4.47
CA TYR A 47 -2.86 3.54 -5.03
C TYR A 47 -4.00 3.76 -6.01
N MET A 48 -4.62 4.91 -5.91
CA MET A 48 -5.64 5.39 -6.85
C MET A 48 -5.41 6.87 -7.11
N PHE A 49 -5.18 7.24 -8.34
CA PHE A 49 -4.91 8.63 -8.69
C PHE A 49 -5.24 8.91 -10.16
N LYS A 50 -5.51 10.15 -10.45
CA LYS A 50 -5.66 10.60 -11.84
C LYS A 50 -4.31 10.50 -12.55
N SER A 51 -4.28 9.81 -13.71
CA SER A 51 -3.04 9.55 -14.44
C SER A 51 -2.31 10.84 -14.81
N TYR A 52 -1.04 10.96 -14.42
CA TYR A 52 -0.23 12.15 -14.65
C TYR A 52 0.76 12.03 -15.82
N GLU A 53 0.75 10.91 -16.53
CA GLU A 53 1.42 10.78 -17.82
C GLU A 53 0.81 11.74 -18.84
N ALA A 54 1.64 12.35 -19.69
CA ALA A 54 1.19 13.31 -20.69
C ALA A 54 0.07 12.74 -21.59
N ASN A 55 -1.01 13.49 -21.74
CA ASN A 55 -2.22 13.13 -22.49
C ASN A 55 -3.05 11.97 -21.89
N ARG A 56 -2.87 11.66 -20.59
CA ARG A 56 -3.63 10.62 -19.87
C ARG A 56 -4.51 11.17 -18.75
N GLY A 57 -4.71 12.48 -18.66
CA GLY A 57 -5.52 13.11 -17.62
C GLY A 57 -7.01 12.72 -17.57
N ASP A 58 -7.54 12.03 -18.58
CA ASP A 58 -8.91 11.49 -18.62
C ASP A 58 -8.99 10.05 -18.09
N TYR A 59 -7.92 9.56 -17.44
CA TYR A 59 -7.84 8.21 -16.89
C TYR A 59 -7.51 8.26 -15.41
N VAL A 60 -7.98 7.22 -14.69
CA VAL A 60 -7.54 6.89 -13.34
C VAL A 60 -6.61 5.68 -13.42
N THR A 61 -5.51 5.75 -12.70
CA THR A 61 -4.63 4.61 -12.46
C THR A 61 -4.97 4.00 -11.11
N LEU A 62 -5.19 2.68 -11.10
CA LEU A 62 -5.40 1.84 -9.92
C LEU A 62 -4.22 0.87 -9.83
N ILE A 63 -3.55 0.84 -8.69
CA ILE A 63 -2.43 -0.07 -8.43
C ILE A 63 -2.68 -0.79 -7.11
N ALA A 64 -2.73 -2.11 -7.16
CA ALA A 64 -2.74 -2.96 -5.97
C ALA A 64 -1.45 -3.78 -5.92
N ASN A 65 -0.68 -3.59 -4.85
CA ASN A 65 0.53 -4.36 -4.61
C ASN A 65 0.23 -5.51 -3.65
N TYR A 66 0.88 -6.63 -3.90
CA TYR A 66 0.75 -7.86 -3.11
C TYR A 66 2.11 -8.49 -2.84
N GLN A 67 2.13 -9.46 -1.92
CA GLN A 67 3.32 -10.20 -1.51
C GLN A 67 4.40 -9.29 -0.95
N PRO A 68 4.21 -8.79 0.28
CA PRO A 68 5.11 -7.85 0.92
C PRO A 68 6.53 -8.37 1.11
N LEU A 69 7.47 -7.45 1.24
CA LEU A 69 8.84 -7.71 1.67
C LEU A 69 9.57 -8.74 0.80
N GLN A 70 9.33 -8.69 -0.51
CA GLN A 70 10.03 -9.58 -1.44
C GLN A 70 11.52 -9.26 -1.41
N ALA A 71 12.30 -10.14 -0.76
CA ALA A 71 13.75 -10.07 -0.85
C ALA A 71 14.17 -10.31 -2.32
N PRO A 72 14.95 -9.42 -2.95
CA PRO A 72 15.31 -9.56 -4.36
C PRO A 72 15.90 -10.93 -4.71
N TYR A 73 16.59 -11.57 -3.77
CA TYR A 73 17.23 -12.89 -3.89
C TYR A 73 16.34 -14.06 -3.46
N GLY A 74 15.02 -13.90 -3.40
CA GLY A 74 14.05 -14.85 -2.83
C GLY A 74 13.78 -16.13 -3.65
N GLY A 75 14.71 -16.55 -4.52
CA GLY A 75 14.59 -17.79 -5.32
C GLY A 75 14.68 -19.11 -4.51
N PRO A 76 14.56 -20.28 -5.19
CA PRO A 76 14.48 -20.47 -6.66
C PRO A 76 13.10 -20.25 -7.29
N ASN A 77 12.01 -20.30 -6.52
CA ASN A 77 10.65 -20.19 -7.07
C ASN A 77 10.16 -18.75 -7.21
N TYR A 78 10.81 -17.80 -6.52
CA TYR A 78 10.46 -16.39 -6.51
C TYR A 78 8.99 -16.13 -6.12
N PHE A 79 8.33 -15.12 -6.69
CA PHE A 79 7.09 -14.56 -6.17
C PHE A 79 5.93 -14.72 -7.17
N THR A 80 5.60 -15.97 -7.54
CA THR A 80 4.37 -16.23 -8.30
C THR A 80 3.13 -15.91 -7.47
N MET A 81 2.10 -15.41 -8.14
CA MET A 81 0.78 -15.23 -7.53
C MET A 81 0.15 -16.60 -7.23
N ASP A 82 -0.84 -16.59 -6.36
CA ASP A 82 -1.57 -17.81 -6.01
C ASP A 82 -2.60 -18.13 -7.09
N PRO A 83 -2.53 -19.29 -7.77
CA PRO A 83 -3.52 -19.66 -8.78
C PRO A 83 -4.88 -20.01 -8.17
N ASP A 84 -4.93 -20.33 -6.87
CA ASP A 84 -6.15 -20.68 -6.15
C ASP A 84 -6.80 -19.46 -5.48
N ALA A 85 -6.22 -18.26 -5.66
CA ALA A 85 -6.75 -16.99 -5.16
C ALA A 85 -7.45 -16.16 -6.24
N ILE A 86 -8.31 -15.25 -5.82
CA ILE A 86 -8.77 -14.11 -6.62
C ILE A 86 -8.30 -12.82 -5.97
N TYR A 87 -7.82 -11.91 -6.80
CA TYR A 87 -7.35 -10.59 -6.40
C TYR A 87 -8.26 -9.55 -7.04
N GLU A 88 -8.81 -8.64 -6.25
CA GLU A 88 -9.88 -7.77 -6.70
C GLU A 88 -9.60 -6.31 -6.37
N ILE A 89 -9.90 -5.42 -7.30
CA ILE A 89 -9.96 -3.98 -7.07
C ILE A 89 -11.42 -3.58 -7.23
N HIS A 90 -11.98 -2.98 -6.19
CA HIS A 90 -13.38 -2.58 -6.10
C HIS A 90 -13.49 -1.06 -6.23
N VAL A 91 -14.55 -0.60 -6.87
CA VAL A 91 -14.88 0.82 -7.01
C VAL A 91 -16.34 1.03 -6.63
N SER A 92 -16.57 1.93 -5.66
CA SER A 92 -17.86 2.49 -5.33
C SER A 92 -17.99 3.89 -5.94
N ASN A 93 -19.11 4.18 -6.60
CA ASN A 93 -19.30 5.42 -7.34
C ASN A 93 -20.67 6.11 -7.14
N ASP A 94 -21.40 5.70 -6.09
CA ASP A 94 -22.67 6.30 -5.69
C ASP A 94 -22.79 6.56 -4.17
N ALA A 95 -21.69 6.43 -3.44
CA ALA A 95 -21.51 6.76 -2.02
C ALA A 95 -22.13 5.79 -1.01
N ASP A 96 -22.61 4.62 -1.41
CA ASP A 96 -23.24 3.65 -0.50
C ASP A 96 -22.24 2.64 0.12
N ALA A 97 -20.95 2.75 -0.25
CA ALA A 97 -19.86 1.88 0.19
C ALA A 97 -19.97 0.41 -0.29
N GLU A 98 -20.86 0.10 -1.19
CA GLU A 98 -20.88 -1.13 -1.98
C GLU A 98 -20.07 -0.95 -3.27
N GLU A 99 -19.67 -2.03 -3.91
CA GLU A 99 -18.97 -1.95 -5.19
C GLU A 99 -19.93 -2.00 -6.37
N GLU A 100 -19.90 -1.00 -7.26
CA GLU A 100 -20.56 -1.03 -8.56
C GLU A 100 -19.70 -1.67 -9.63
N ILE A 101 -18.36 -1.63 -9.43
CA ILE A 101 -17.40 -2.19 -10.37
C ILE A 101 -16.32 -2.94 -9.60
N THR A 102 -16.05 -4.18 -10.04
CA THR A 102 -14.91 -4.95 -9.57
C THR A 102 -14.04 -5.39 -10.74
N PHE A 103 -12.73 -5.18 -10.62
CA PHE A 103 -11.74 -5.78 -11.53
C PHE A 103 -11.08 -6.96 -10.82
N GLN A 104 -11.41 -8.16 -11.28
CA GLN A 104 -10.94 -9.42 -10.69
C GLN A 104 -9.81 -10.02 -11.52
N PHE A 105 -8.65 -10.23 -10.90
CA PHE A 105 -7.50 -10.92 -11.47
C PHE A 105 -7.47 -12.38 -10.99
N GLN A 106 -7.15 -13.29 -11.91
CA GLN A 106 -6.88 -14.70 -11.62
C GLN A 106 -5.63 -15.13 -12.37
N PHE A 107 -4.77 -15.92 -11.71
CA PHE A 107 -3.47 -16.32 -12.21
C PHE A 107 -3.41 -17.82 -12.48
N ASP A 108 -2.54 -18.19 -13.43
CA ASP A 108 -2.20 -19.57 -13.76
C ASP A 108 -0.70 -19.73 -13.94
N ASN A 109 -0.10 -20.75 -13.32
CA ASN A 109 1.30 -21.10 -13.46
C ASN A 109 1.44 -22.34 -14.34
N ASN A 110 2.15 -22.23 -15.46
CA ASN A 110 2.22 -23.27 -16.46
C ASN A 110 3.66 -23.72 -16.72
N LEU A 111 3.96 -24.99 -16.45
CA LEU A 111 5.22 -25.58 -16.84
C LEU A 111 5.30 -25.72 -18.37
N LYS A 112 6.45 -25.39 -18.92
CA LYS A 112 6.75 -25.62 -20.33
C LYS A 112 6.58 -27.11 -20.66
N ASP A 113 5.78 -27.40 -21.67
CA ASP A 113 5.46 -28.75 -22.11
C ASP A 113 4.93 -29.70 -20.98
N GLY A 114 4.36 -29.11 -19.90
CA GLY A 114 3.85 -29.81 -18.71
C GLY A 114 4.92 -30.36 -17.78
N THR A 115 6.20 -30.17 -18.07
CA THR A 115 7.33 -30.76 -17.33
C THR A 115 8.43 -29.75 -16.99
N GLY A 116 8.36 -28.55 -17.51
CA GLY A 116 9.43 -27.57 -17.43
C GLY A 116 10.61 -27.92 -18.36
N ILE A 117 11.75 -27.27 -18.12
CA ILE A 117 12.96 -27.57 -18.89
C ILE A 117 13.55 -28.90 -18.41
N GLN A 118 13.79 -29.83 -19.35
CA GLN A 118 14.45 -31.10 -19.08
C GLN A 118 15.77 -31.19 -19.83
N LEU A 119 16.75 -31.84 -19.21
CA LEU A 119 18.04 -32.18 -19.80
C LEU A 119 18.13 -33.71 -19.99
N ASP A 120 18.87 -34.13 -21.00
CA ASP A 120 19.19 -35.56 -21.23
C ASP A 120 20.45 -35.91 -20.43
N ILE A 121 20.28 -36.63 -19.33
CA ILE A 121 21.35 -37.02 -18.42
C ILE A 121 21.44 -38.52 -18.36
N GLY A 122 22.47 -39.06 -18.97
CA GLY A 122 22.69 -40.52 -19.02
C GLY A 122 21.61 -41.30 -19.78
N GLY A 123 20.88 -40.63 -20.68
CA GLY A 123 19.79 -41.22 -21.44
C GLY A 123 18.40 -41.04 -20.83
N GLU A 124 18.33 -40.37 -19.66
CA GLU A 124 17.08 -40.05 -18.97
C GLU A 124 16.74 -38.58 -19.12
N LYS A 125 15.45 -38.26 -19.29
CA LYS A 125 14.94 -36.89 -19.27
C LYS A 125 14.74 -36.41 -17.83
N VAL A 126 15.57 -35.47 -17.38
CA VAL A 126 15.57 -34.98 -16.01
C VAL A 126 15.24 -33.50 -15.97
N GLY A 127 14.23 -33.12 -15.19
CA GLY A 127 13.83 -31.72 -14.97
C GLY A 127 14.92 -30.94 -14.23
N ILE A 128 15.15 -29.68 -14.66
CA ILE A 128 16.05 -28.76 -13.93
C ILE A 128 15.35 -28.21 -12.67
N PRO A 129 16.12 -27.87 -11.60
CA PRO A 129 15.55 -27.33 -10.36
C PRO A 129 15.31 -25.80 -10.40
N LEU A 130 15.24 -25.19 -11.57
CA LEU A 130 15.18 -23.75 -11.75
C LEU A 130 14.07 -23.38 -12.75
N ARG A 131 13.53 -22.18 -12.62
CA ARG A 131 12.47 -21.67 -13.51
C ARG A 131 13.00 -21.25 -14.89
N ALA A 132 14.31 -20.99 -15.01
CA ALA A 132 14.92 -20.59 -16.26
C ALA A 132 16.31 -21.25 -16.43
N ALA A 133 16.70 -21.53 -17.69
CA ALA A 133 17.99 -22.12 -18.04
C ALA A 133 18.66 -21.35 -19.17
N GLY A 134 19.06 -20.11 -18.91
CA GLY A 134 19.75 -19.27 -19.88
C GLY A 134 19.26 -17.84 -19.86
N GLN A 135 19.78 -17.06 -20.82
CA GLN A 135 19.46 -15.64 -20.91
C GLN A 135 18.09 -15.41 -21.55
N ILE A 136 17.34 -14.47 -20.99
CA ILE A 136 16.02 -14.04 -21.43
C ILE A 136 16.15 -12.57 -21.86
N THR A 137 15.63 -12.24 -23.04
CA THR A 137 15.62 -10.89 -23.60
C THR A 137 14.25 -10.56 -24.17
N ALA A 138 13.96 -9.30 -24.44
CA ALA A 138 12.73 -8.88 -25.09
C ALA A 138 12.53 -9.54 -26.48
N SER A 139 13.61 -9.80 -27.22
CA SER A 139 13.56 -10.49 -28.50
C SER A 139 13.44 -12.02 -28.41
N SER A 140 13.67 -12.59 -27.23
CA SER A 140 13.60 -14.04 -26.97
C SER A 140 13.02 -14.31 -25.56
N PRO A 141 11.78 -13.86 -25.31
CA PRO A 141 11.27 -13.72 -23.95
C PRO A 141 10.92 -15.05 -23.27
N THR A 142 10.71 -16.13 -24.05
CA THR A 142 10.30 -17.45 -23.51
C THR A 142 11.31 -18.56 -23.76
N ALA A 143 12.36 -18.32 -24.52
CA ALA A 143 13.25 -19.39 -24.99
C ALA A 143 13.92 -20.19 -23.86
N ALA A 144 14.31 -19.50 -22.78
CA ALA A 144 14.95 -20.10 -21.62
C ALA A 144 14.02 -20.31 -20.42
N LEU A 145 12.70 -20.03 -20.57
CA LEU A 145 11.73 -20.24 -19.49
C LEU A 145 11.30 -21.71 -19.41
N GLY A 146 11.30 -22.24 -18.20
CA GLY A 146 10.70 -23.55 -17.87
C GLY A 146 9.28 -23.43 -17.31
N GLU A 147 8.86 -22.21 -17.00
CA GLU A 147 7.55 -21.89 -16.47
C GLU A 147 7.12 -20.51 -16.97
N THR A 148 5.84 -20.34 -17.22
CA THR A 148 5.21 -19.05 -17.55
C THR A 148 4.05 -18.81 -16.60
N GLU A 149 3.90 -17.57 -16.17
CA GLU A 149 2.76 -17.13 -15.37
C GLU A 149 1.84 -16.26 -16.25
N SER A 150 0.57 -16.62 -16.29
CA SER A 150 -0.45 -15.92 -17.05
C SER A 150 -1.58 -15.47 -16.13
N TYR A 151 -2.36 -14.50 -16.59
CA TYR A 151 -3.51 -14.02 -15.84
C TYR A 151 -4.65 -13.57 -16.76
N SER A 152 -5.84 -13.55 -16.19
CA SER A 152 -7.03 -12.94 -16.79
C SER A 152 -7.52 -11.80 -15.90
N VAL A 153 -8.20 -10.81 -16.52
CA VAL A 153 -8.89 -9.74 -15.80
C VAL A 153 -10.35 -9.73 -16.21
N THR A 154 -11.22 -9.81 -15.24
CA THR A 154 -12.68 -9.76 -15.45
C THR A 154 -13.25 -8.53 -14.76
N MET A 155 -13.92 -7.68 -15.51
CA MET A 155 -14.75 -6.60 -14.97
C MET A 155 -16.11 -7.20 -14.57
N ILE A 156 -16.54 -6.93 -13.36
CA ILE A 156 -17.84 -7.31 -12.82
C ILE A 156 -18.61 -6.02 -12.53
N THR A 157 -19.83 -5.91 -13.01
CA THR A 157 -20.69 -4.74 -12.77
C THR A 157 -21.81 -5.15 -11.80
N GLY A 158 -21.97 -4.41 -10.71
CA GLY A 158 -22.77 -4.77 -9.55
C GLY A 158 -22.00 -5.68 -8.61
N ASP A 159 -22.68 -6.32 -7.67
CA ASP A 159 -22.10 -7.19 -6.64
C ASP A 159 -21.02 -8.14 -7.18
N ARG A 160 -19.86 -8.15 -6.56
CA ARG A 160 -18.65 -8.86 -7.00
C ARG A 160 -18.80 -10.38 -7.15
N ARG A 161 -19.81 -11.00 -6.52
CA ARG A 161 -20.06 -12.45 -6.58
C ARG A 161 -21.17 -12.81 -7.55
N SER A 162 -22.19 -11.97 -7.70
CA SER A 162 -23.40 -12.25 -8.49
C SER A 162 -23.59 -11.31 -9.69
N GLY A 163 -22.79 -10.24 -9.81
CA GLY A 163 -22.88 -9.22 -10.85
C GLY A 163 -22.55 -9.72 -12.26
N LYS A 164 -22.71 -8.84 -13.22
CA LYS A 164 -22.47 -9.15 -14.65
C LYS A 164 -20.98 -9.16 -14.95
N ARG A 165 -20.47 -10.30 -15.37
CA ARG A 165 -19.04 -10.55 -15.69
C ARG A 165 -18.71 -10.33 -17.15
N ALA A 166 -17.59 -9.67 -17.44
CA ALA A 166 -17.07 -9.51 -18.80
C ALA A 166 -15.54 -9.39 -18.78
N SER A 167 -14.83 -10.21 -19.56
CA SER A 167 -13.37 -10.23 -19.58
C SER A 167 -12.79 -9.05 -20.33
N LEU A 168 -11.72 -8.47 -19.81
CA LEU A 168 -10.86 -7.55 -20.54
C LEU A 168 -10.14 -8.31 -21.66
N SER A 169 -9.79 -7.62 -22.74
CA SER A 169 -9.14 -8.28 -23.87
C SER A 169 -8.10 -7.38 -24.57
N HIS A 170 -7.05 -8.01 -25.08
CA HIS A 170 -6.01 -7.37 -25.87
C HIS A 170 -5.66 -8.26 -27.07
N GLY A 171 -5.53 -7.68 -28.27
CA GLY A 171 -5.19 -8.44 -29.48
C GLY A 171 -6.18 -9.56 -29.85
N GLY A 172 -7.39 -9.55 -29.30
CA GLY A 172 -8.43 -10.58 -29.48
C GLY A 172 -8.36 -11.74 -28.48
N GLY A 173 -7.39 -11.75 -27.55
CA GLY A 173 -7.30 -12.68 -26.42
C GLY A 173 -7.73 -12.07 -25.09
N THR A 174 -8.06 -12.90 -24.11
CA THR A 174 -8.44 -12.50 -22.75
C THR A 174 -7.42 -12.94 -21.69
N THR A 175 -6.31 -13.51 -22.14
CA THR A 175 -5.20 -13.94 -21.28
C THR A 175 -4.02 -13.01 -21.48
N PHE A 176 -3.43 -12.59 -20.39
CA PHE A 176 -2.25 -11.76 -20.30
C PHE A 176 -1.09 -12.57 -19.71
N THR A 177 0.15 -12.15 -19.91
CA THR A 177 1.33 -12.82 -19.34
C THR A 177 1.97 -11.91 -18.31
N LYS A 178 2.30 -12.45 -17.14
CA LYS A 178 3.14 -11.81 -16.14
C LYS A 178 4.61 -12.09 -16.48
N PRO A 179 5.49 -11.08 -16.56
CA PRO A 179 6.93 -11.30 -16.76
C PRO A 179 7.53 -12.07 -15.58
N LEU A 180 8.58 -12.86 -15.86
CA LEU A 180 9.41 -13.45 -14.81
C LEU A 180 9.96 -12.36 -13.90
N ASP A 181 10.03 -12.62 -12.60
CA ASP A 181 10.64 -11.72 -11.63
C ASP A 181 12.12 -11.47 -11.96
N ASN A 182 12.67 -10.35 -11.46
CA ASN A 182 14.05 -9.96 -11.75
C ASN A 182 15.05 -10.84 -11.00
N VAL A 183 15.24 -12.06 -11.47
CA VAL A 183 16.12 -13.05 -10.86
C VAL A 183 17.61 -12.67 -10.90
N GLY A 184 18.00 -11.76 -11.78
CA GLY A 184 19.36 -11.25 -11.85
C GLY A 184 19.83 -10.89 -13.25
N ASN A 185 20.87 -10.05 -13.32
CA ASN A 185 21.36 -9.42 -14.54
C ASN A 185 21.95 -10.39 -15.57
N LYS A 186 22.36 -11.60 -15.18
CA LYS A 186 22.83 -12.61 -16.16
C LYS A 186 21.68 -13.28 -16.90
N THR A 187 20.61 -13.56 -16.20
CA THR A 187 19.40 -14.12 -16.82
C THR A 187 18.60 -13.05 -17.56
N LEU A 188 18.47 -11.87 -16.98
CA LEU A 188 17.68 -10.75 -17.48
C LEU A 188 18.55 -9.48 -17.57
N PRO A 189 19.44 -9.37 -18.57
CA PRO A 189 20.42 -8.29 -18.65
C PRO A 189 19.80 -6.91 -18.85
N ASN A 190 18.59 -6.85 -19.38
CA ASN A 190 17.81 -5.62 -19.53
C ASN A 190 16.38 -5.88 -19.08
N TYR A 191 16.17 -5.95 -17.74
CA TYR A 191 14.86 -6.27 -17.18
C TYR A 191 13.79 -5.26 -17.60
N ALA A 192 14.11 -3.98 -17.65
CA ALA A 192 13.14 -2.95 -18.03
C ALA A 192 12.58 -3.19 -19.43
N GLU A 193 13.42 -3.44 -20.41
CA GLU A 193 13.00 -3.73 -21.79
C GLU A 193 12.17 -5.01 -21.86
N TYR A 194 12.58 -6.06 -21.14
CA TYR A 194 11.86 -7.32 -21.07
C TYR A 194 10.47 -7.14 -20.45
N ALA A 195 10.38 -6.53 -19.26
CA ALA A 195 9.13 -6.40 -18.54
C ALA A 195 8.16 -5.38 -19.18
N ASN A 196 8.67 -4.33 -19.82
CA ASN A 196 7.83 -3.35 -20.50
C ASN A 196 7.08 -3.95 -21.70
N ALA A 197 7.58 -5.05 -22.29
CA ALA A 197 6.85 -5.77 -23.34
C ALA A 197 5.54 -6.43 -22.82
N TYR A 198 5.36 -6.50 -21.51
CA TYR A 198 4.14 -7.03 -20.88
C TYR A 198 3.26 -5.93 -20.27
N ILE A 199 3.54 -4.67 -20.55
CA ILE A 199 2.58 -3.57 -20.36
C ILE A 199 1.66 -3.58 -21.55
N TYR A 200 0.40 -3.92 -21.34
CA TYR A 200 -0.60 -4.03 -22.39
C TYR A 200 -1.32 -2.70 -22.56
N ASP A 201 -1.03 -2.02 -23.66
CA ASP A 201 -1.78 -0.84 -24.12
C ASP A 201 -3.01 -1.28 -24.93
N ASP A 202 -3.96 -0.36 -25.13
CA ASP A 202 -5.18 -0.60 -25.92
C ASP A 202 -6.01 -1.81 -25.47
N VAL A 203 -5.97 -2.13 -24.19
CA VAL A 203 -6.80 -3.17 -23.60
C VAL A 203 -8.27 -2.75 -23.68
N LYS A 204 -9.10 -3.56 -24.29
CA LYS A 204 -10.54 -3.32 -24.37
C LYS A 204 -11.21 -3.62 -23.04
N ILE A 205 -11.84 -2.61 -22.48
CA ILE A 205 -12.62 -2.70 -21.25
C ILE A 205 -14.10 -2.73 -21.66
N PRO A 206 -14.84 -3.77 -21.33
CA PRO A 206 -16.24 -3.93 -21.75
C PRO A 206 -17.12 -2.75 -21.37
N GLY A 207 -17.68 -2.07 -22.35
CA GLY A 207 -18.54 -0.90 -22.13
C GLY A 207 -17.83 0.44 -21.86
N CYS A 208 -16.49 0.45 -21.75
CA CYS A 208 -15.71 1.59 -21.26
C CYS A 208 -14.66 2.14 -22.27
N GLY A 209 -14.45 1.49 -23.39
CA GLY A 209 -13.38 1.88 -24.33
C GLY A 209 -12.09 1.11 -24.11
N THR A 210 -10.95 1.81 -24.07
CA THR A 210 -9.63 1.18 -23.91
C THR A 210 -8.87 1.76 -22.73
N GLY A 211 -8.03 0.91 -22.10
CA GLY A 211 -7.14 1.26 -21.02
C GLY A 211 -5.83 0.51 -21.11
N ARG A 212 -5.13 0.39 -19.99
CA ARG A 212 -3.87 -0.34 -19.85
C ARG A 212 -3.95 -1.35 -18.73
N VAL A 213 -3.20 -2.45 -18.86
CA VAL A 213 -3.09 -3.50 -17.83
C VAL A 213 -1.63 -3.91 -17.71
N PHE A 214 -1.20 -4.12 -16.47
CA PHE A 214 0.08 -4.73 -16.15
C PHE A 214 -0.05 -5.58 -14.88
N ALA A 215 0.57 -6.76 -14.87
CA ALA A 215 0.87 -7.48 -13.64
C ALA A 215 2.33 -7.93 -13.68
N GLY A 216 3.08 -7.68 -12.59
CA GLY A 216 4.49 -8.06 -12.53
C GLY A 216 5.22 -7.44 -11.35
N GLN A 217 6.43 -7.93 -11.10
CA GLN A 217 7.26 -7.42 -10.03
C GLN A 217 7.68 -5.97 -10.28
N ARG A 218 7.62 -5.15 -9.23
CA ARG A 218 8.14 -3.77 -9.17
C ARG A 218 8.93 -3.56 -7.88
N ALA A 219 9.79 -2.55 -7.87
CA ALA A 219 10.40 -2.11 -6.63
C ALA A 219 9.33 -1.50 -5.72
N GLU A 220 9.47 -1.72 -4.42
CA GLU A 220 8.62 -1.09 -3.42
C GLU A 220 8.68 0.44 -3.53
N ALA A 221 7.52 1.08 -3.48
CA ALA A 221 7.39 2.54 -3.51
C ALA A 221 6.78 3.11 -2.22
N PHE A 222 6.41 2.27 -1.28
CA PHE A 222 5.95 2.74 0.01
C PHE A 222 7.12 3.29 0.82
N ALA A 223 7.17 4.61 0.95
CA ALA A 223 8.17 5.30 1.74
C ALA A 223 7.84 5.13 3.21
N VAL A 224 8.51 4.20 3.87
CA VAL A 224 8.31 3.89 5.28
C VAL A 224 9.59 3.36 5.91
N ASN A 225 9.94 3.89 7.07
CA ASN A 225 11.01 3.39 7.91
C ASN A 225 10.43 2.32 8.86
N LEU A 226 10.32 1.15 8.34
CA LEU A 226 9.44 0.11 8.77
C LEU A 226 9.69 -0.41 10.16
N GLY A 227 10.94 -0.76 10.45
CA GLY A 227 11.34 -1.26 11.76
C GLY A 227 11.11 -0.22 12.86
N GLU A 228 11.36 1.06 12.58
CA GLU A 228 11.15 2.14 13.53
C GLU A 228 9.67 2.37 13.85
N ILE A 229 8.79 2.28 12.85
CA ILE A 229 7.34 2.42 13.05
C ILE A 229 6.82 1.37 14.05
N PHE A 230 7.30 0.14 13.98
CA PHE A 230 6.83 -0.94 14.87
C PHE A 230 7.65 -1.10 16.14
N ASP A 231 8.85 -0.55 16.23
CA ASP A 231 9.61 -0.45 17.48
C ASP A 231 9.19 0.76 18.33
N LEU A 232 8.32 1.61 17.93
CA LEU A 232 7.79 2.82 18.55
C LEU A 232 8.79 3.63 19.40
N VAL A 233 9.73 2.98 20.10
CA VAL A 233 10.77 3.62 20.92
C VAL A 233 11.77 4.39 20.05
N ASN A 234 12.04 3.87 18.86
CA ASN A 234 12.88 4.51 17.86
C ASN A 234 12.07 5.28 16.81
N LEU A 235 10.74 5.16 16.88
CA LEU A 235 9.87 5.89 15.98
C LEU A 235 10.11 7.38 16.16
N VAL A 236 10.39 8.05 15.08
CA VAL A 236 10.36 9.49 14.97
C VAL A 236 11.42 10.19 15.80
N PRO A 237 12.35 10.86 15.19
CA PRO A 237 13.23 11.79 15.87
C PRO A 237 12.43 13.01 16.34
N VAL A 238 11.67 12.81 17.42
CA VAL A 238 11.02 13.92 18.11
C VAL A 238 12.07 14.53 18.98
N GLN A 239 12.58 15.67 18.54
CA GLN A 239 13.63 16.38 19.27
C GLN A 239 13.05 17.63 19.90
N GLY A 240 13.40 17.87 21.16
CA GLY A 240 12.94 19.04 21.88
C GLY A 240 13.36 20.37 21.23
N PRO A 241 12.70 21.49 21.60
CA PRO A 241 12.90 22.79 20.96
C PRO A 241 14.34 23.34 21.08
N ASP A 242 15.12 22.84 22.01
CA ASP A 242 16.52 23.22 22.21
C ASP A 242 17.51 22.43 21.31
N ASN A 243 17.03 21.46 20.56
CA ASN A 243 17.87 20.69 19.65
C ASN A 243 18.05 21.44 18.33
N PRO A 244 19.27 21.56 17.80
CA PRO A 244 19.52 22.18 16.49
C PRO A 244 18.71 21.55 15.35
N MET A 245 18.36 20.29 15.45
CA MET A 245 17.50 19.61 14.46
C MET A 245 16.04 20.11 14.51
N TRP A 246 15.54 20.57 15.66
CA TRP A 246 14.20 21.13 15.77
C TRP A 246 13.99 22.34 14.87
N SER A 247 15.01 23.19 14.69
CA SER A 247 14.93 24.34 13.78
C SER A 247 14.81 23.95 12.31
N GLN A 248 15.23 22.74 11.95
CA GLN A 248 15.12 22.22 10.59
C GLN A 248 13.69 21.79 10.28
N TYR A 249 12.93 21.40 11.30
CA TYR A 249 11.53 21.03 11.15
C TYR A 249 10.61 22.22 10.85
N ASN A 250 11.03 23.44 11.19
CA ASN A 250 10.27 24.66 10.91
C ASN A 250 10.57 25.24 9.51
N ASP A 251 11.33 24.54 8.68
CA ASP A 251 11.57 24.95 7.30
C ASP A 251 10.40 24.48 6.43
N PRO A 252 9.63 25.39 5.82
CA PRO A 252 8.56 25.02 4.89
C PRO A 252 9.07 24.29 3.64
N ASN A 253 10.38 24.42 3.33
CA ASN A 253 11.04 23.65 2.29
C ASN A 253 11.70 22.38 2.83
N PHE A 254 11.22 21.89 3.96
CA PHE A 254 11.72 20.71 4.59
C PHE A 254 11.95 19.58 3.58
N ASN A 255 13.17 19.38 3.25
CA ASN A 255 13.57 18.18 2.55
C ASN A 255 14.01 17.17 3.62
N ALA A 256 13.46 16.02 3.57
CA ALA A 256 13.72 14.92 4.46
C ALA A 256 15.20 14.56 4.62
N ASN A 257 16.09 15.06 3.78
CA ASN A 257 17.53 14.85 3.90
C ASN A 257 18.17 15.52 5.14
N GLY A 258 17.43 16.35 5.87
CA GLY A 258 17.97 17.08 7.02
C GLY A 258 17.65 16.49 8.37
N ILE A 259 16.71 15.54 8.48
CA ILE A 259 16.14 15.23 9.77
C ILE A 259 16.51 13.88 10.29
N VAL A 260 16.56 12.91 9.44
CA VAL A 260 16.78 11.55 9.86
C VAL A 260 18.19 11.15 9.61
N GLN A 261 18.84 10.78 10.68
CA GLN A 261 20.26 10.46 10.63
C GLN A 261 20.52 9.02 10.23
N ASP A 262 19.59 8.11 10.48
CA ASP A 262 19.78 6.67 10.26
C ASP A 262 18.56 6.01 9.60
N ARG A 263 17.95 6.70 8.69
CA ARG A 263 16.77 6.23 7.95
C ARG A 263 17.03 5.07 7.00
N ALA A 264 18.30 4.79 6.71
CA ALA A 264 18.64 3.82 5.69
C ALA A 264 18.46 2.37 6.14
N ASN A 265 18.34 2.10 7.43
CA ASN A 265 18.37 0.73 7.93
C ASN A 265 17.09 -0.03 7.70
N ASP A 266 15.93 0.62 7.93
CA ASP A 266 14.62 -0.03 7.89
C ASP A 266 13.69 0.53 6.80
N ASP A 267 14.15 1.54 6.05
CA ASP A 267 13.44 2.06 4.87
C ASP A 267 13.34 0.98 3.78
N LEU A 268 12.16 0.76 3.25
CA LEU A 268 11.90 -0.24 2.22
C LEU A 268 12.40 0.17 0.84
N ILE A 269 12.56 1.47 0.60
CA ILE A 269 13.00 1.99 -0.70
C ILE A 269 14.40 1.47 -1.05
N GLY A 270 14.49 0.81 -2.19
CA GLY A 270 15.75 0.20 -2.66
C GLY A 270 16.13 -1.11 -1.96
N LYS A 271 15.29 -1.69 -1.12
CA LYS A 271 15.56 -2.95 -0.39
C LYS A 271 14.56 -4.07 -0.69
N ALA A 272 13.32 -3.74 -0.97
CA ALA A 272 12.26 -4.70 -1.22
C ALA A 272 11.64 -4.54 -2.62
N ASN A 273 11.04 -5.62 -3.09
CA ASN A 273 10.15 -5.64 -4.25
C ASN A 273 8.75 -6.05 -3.80
N VAL A 274 7.77 -5.83 -4.69
CA VAL A 274 6.38 -6.25 -4.55
C VAL A 274 5.87 -6.82 -5.88
N THR A 275 4.74 -7.51 -5.86
CA THR A 275 4.01 -7.87 -7.10
C THR A 275 2.88 -6.88 -7.31
N THR A 276 2.93 -6.16 -8.39
CA THR A 276 2.02 -5.07 -8.76
C THR A 276 0.95 -5.56 -9.73
N LEU A 277 -0.31 -5.25 -9.44
CA LEU A 277 -1.46 -5.34 -10.35
C LEU A 277 -1.87 -3.91 -10.67
N ALA A 278 -1.70 -3.48 -11.92
CA ALA A 278 -1.97 -2.12 -12.33
C ALA A 278 -3.00 -2.05 -13.47
N LEU A 279 -3.94 -1.13 -13.33
CA LEU A 279 -4.96 -0.79 -14.32
C LEU A 279 -4.95 0.71 -14.58
N GLU A 280 -5.15 1.10 -15.83
CA GLU A 280 -5.47 2.47 -16.19
C GLU A 280 -6.79 2.49 -16.95
N ILE A 281 -7.80 3.13 -16.35
CA ILE A 281 -9.21 3.04 -16.75
C ILE A 281 -9.74 4.44 -17.08
N PRO A 282 -10.53 4.64 -18.16
CA PRO A 282 -11.18 5.93 -18.42
C PRO A 282 -12.05 6.39 -17.25
N ILE A 283 -11.95 7.66 -16.84
CA ILE A 283 -12.77 8.26 -15.77
C ILE A 283 -14.26 8.00 -16.00
N SER A 284 -14.71 8.19 -17.25
CA SER A 284 -16.12 7.98 -17.63
C SER A 284 -16.64 6.55 -17.43
N CYS A 285 -15.75 5.59 -17.17
CA CYS A 285 -16.12 4.23 -16.83
C CYS A 285 -16.33 4.04 -15.32
N LEU A 286 -15.63 4.83 -14.52
CA LEU A 286 -15.59 4.67 -13.06
C LEU A 286 -16.59 5.58 -12.34
N THR A 287 -17.00 6.69 -12.97
CA THR A 287 -17.93 7.66 -12.38
C THR A 287 -19.37 7.36 -12.81
N GLN A 288 -20.32 7.72 -11.96
CA GLN A 288 -21.76 7.55 -12.22
C GLN A 288 -22.49 8.91 -12.26
N GLY A 289 -23.18 9.19 -13.34
CA GLY A 289 -23.94 10.44 -13.49
C GLY A 289 -23.06 11.67 -13.41
N ASP A 290 -23.41 12.59 -12.52
CA ASP A 290 -22.66 13.83 -12.26
C ASP A 290 -21.76 13.72 -11.00
N GLU A 291 -21.66 12.52 -10.36
CA GLU A 291 -20.81 12.31 -9.19
C GLU A 291 -19.35 12.11 -9.62
N PRO A 292 -18.44 13.04 -9.30
CA PRO A 292 -17.04 12.92 -9.68
C PRO A 292 -16.19 12.16 -8.67
N VAL A 293 -16.68 11.91 -7.47
CA VAL A 293 -15.94 11.21 -6.41
C VAL A 293 -16.18 9.72 -6.51
N ILE A 294 -15.11 8.97 -6.53
CA ILE A 294 -15.13 7.51 -6.45
C ILE A 294 -14.41 7.04 -5.20
N GLY A 295 -14.90 5.96 -4.59
CA GLY A 295 -14.23 5.21 -3.54
C GLY A 295 -13.62 3.94 -4.11
N ALA A 296 -12.50 3.47 -3.56
CA ALA A 296 -11.94 2.19 -3.97
C ALA A 296 -11.11 1.51 -2.88
N TRP A 297 -11.02 0.19 -2.99
CA TRP A 297 -10.21 -0.68 -2.14
C TRP A 297 -9.77 -1.92 -2.92
N THR A 298 -8.79 -2.64 -2.38
CA THR A 298 -8.38 -3.93 -2.93
C THR A 298 -8.59 -5.05 -1.92
N THR A 299 -8.90 -6.24 -2.43
CA THR A 299 -9.07 -7.46 -1.61
C THR A 299 -8.43 -8.66 -2.27
N ALA A 300 -8.09 -9.67 -1.45
CA ALA A 300 -7.79 -11.01 -1.93
C ALA A 300 -8.63 -12.04 -1.18
N SER A 301 -9.10 -13.05 -1.91
CA SER A 301 -9.95 -14.12 -1.37
C SER A 301 -9.43 -15.49 -1.76
N LEU A 302 -9.62 -16.43 -0.84
CA LEU A 302 -9.35 -17.87 -1.05
C LEU A 302 -10.65 -18.67 -0.97
N PRO A 303 -10.69 -19.88 -1.52
CA PRO A 303 -11.78 -20.84 -1.26
C PRO A 303 -11.88 -21.16 0.24
N GLN A 304 -13.09 -21.31 0.74
CA GLN A 304 -13.39 -21.52 2.17
C GLN A 304 -12.72 -22.74 2.79
N GLY A 305 -12.53 -23.80 2.01
CA GLY A 305 -11.95 -25.06 2.46
C GLY A 305 -10.72 -25.44 1.66
N GLU A 306 -9.68 -25.87 2.35
CA GLU A 306 -8.46 -26.43 1.81
C GLU A 306 -8.18 -27.79 2.47
N LEU A 307 -7.83 -28.78 1.66
CA LEU A 307 -7.39 -30.10 2.10
C LEU A 307 -6.06 -30.42 1.41
N GLU A 308 -5.05 -30.71 2.20
CA GLU A 308 -3.74 -31.14 1.69
C GLU A 308 -3.87 -32.39 0.79
N ASP A 309 -3.26 -32.37 -0.39
CA ASP A 309 -3.23 -33.51 -1.27
C ASP A 309 -2.10 -34.46 -0.83
N PRO A 310 -2.38 -35.73 -0.48
CA PRO A 310 -1.34 -36.69 -0.11
C PRO A 310 -0.41 -37.07 -1.28
N SER A 311 -0.73 -36.67 -2.50
CA SER A 311 0.05 -36.88 -3.72
C SER A 311 0.18 -35.60 -4.52
N PRO A 312 0.78 -34.53 -3.94
CA PRO A 312 0.81 -33.23 -4.56
C PRO A 312 1.55 -33.23 -5.90
N THR A 313 1.08 -32.41 -6.83
CA THR A 313 1.74 -32.16 -8.11
C THR A 313 2.16 -30.69 -8.17
N TYR A 314 2.91 -30.32 -9.21
CA TYR A 314 3.23 -28.91 -9.44
C TYR A 314 1.97 -28.04 -9.61
N GLU A 315 0.97 -28.55 -10.31
CA GLU A 315 -0.25 -27.81 -10.63
C GLU A 315 -1.27 -27.84 -9.49
N LYS A 316 -1.15 -28.83 -8.59
CA LYS A 316 -2.12 -29.04 -7.52
C LYS A 316 -1.45 -29.57 -6.27
N THR A 317 -1.35 -28.71 -5.28
CA THR A 317 -0.80 -29.07 -3.96
C THR A 317 -1.90 -29.41 -2.95
N SER A 318 -3.09 -28.83 -3.13
CA SER A 318 -4.24 -28.98 -2.24
C SER A 318 -5.54 -29.12 -3.02
N ILE A 319 -6.58 -29.54 -2.34
CA ILE A 319 -7.95 -29.63 -2.86
C ILE A 319 -8.73 -28.48 -2.22
N PHE A 320 -9.16 -27.54 -3.02
CA PHE A 320 -9.91 -26.38 -2.58
C PHE A 320 -11.41 -26.52 -2.86
N GLY A 321 -12.25 -25.84 -2.07
CA GLY A 321 -13.69 -25.81 -2.29
C GLY A 321 -14.44 -24.87 -1.37
N GLY A 322 -15.71 -24.64 -1.67
CA GLY A 322 -16.57 -23.74 -0.93
C GLY A 322 -16.71 -22.37 -1.58
N ALA A 323 -17.24 -21.40 -0.84
CA ALA A 323 -17.36 -20.00 -1.27
C ALA A 323 -16.00 -19.30 -1.22
N TRP A 324 -15.87 -18.21 -1.97
CA TRP A 324 -14.74 -17.28 -1.82
C TRP A 324 -14.87 -16.55 -0.49
N VAL A 325 -13.80 -16.55 0.29
CA VAL A 325 -13.70 -15.86 1.59
C VAL A 325 -12.58 -14.85 1.52
N GLN A 326 -12.91 -13.59 1.76
CA GLN A 326 -11.96 -12.51 1.80
C GLN A 326 -10.99 -12.69 2.97
N GLN A 327 -9.69 -12.58 2.71
CA GLN A 327 -8.60 -12.75 3.68
C GLN A 327 -7.75 -11.50 3.84
N SER A 328 -7.79 -10.60 2.85
CA SER A 328 -7.02 -9.37 2.84
C SER A 328 -7.86 -8.24 2.27
N ARG A 329 -7.74 -7.05 2.88
CA ARG A 329 -8.34 -5.80 2.44
C ARG A 329 -7.39 -4.65 2.71
N LEU A 330 -7.25 -3.77 1.73
CA LEU A 330 -6.47 -2.54 1.87
C LEU A 330 -7.08 -1.41 1.05
N SER A 331 -7.09 -0.20 1.60
CA SER A 331 -7.45 1.03 0.90
C SER A 331 -6.62 2.22 1.38
N ASN A 332 -7.02 2.92 2.45
CA ASN A 332 -6.13 3.93 3.03
C ASN A 332 -4.93 3.27 3.70
N PRO A 333 -3.74 3.84 3.50
CA PRO A 333 -2.54 3.32 4.12
C PRO A 333 -2.60 3.43 5.65
N LEU A 334 -1.96 2.49 6.33
CA LEU A 334 -1.74 2.46 7.78
C LEU A 334 -2.99 2.18 8.65
N VAL A 335 -4.19 2.02 8.08
CA VAL A 335 -5.40 1.80 8.89
C VAL A 335 -5.31 0.50 9.66
N ASN A 336 -5.10 -0.63 8.98
CA ASN A 336 -5.00 -1.92 9.66
C ASN A 336 -3.67 -2.11 10.41
N GLU A 337 -2.65 -1.35 10.06
CA GLU A 337 -1.31 -1.46 10.66
C GLU A 337 -1.22 -0.79 12.03
N VAL A 338 -1.69 0.46 12.14
CA VAL A 338 -1.47 1.29 13.35
C VAL A 338 -2.75 1.92 13.92
N VAL A 339 -3.90 1.78 13.27
CA VAL A 339 -5.18 2.29 13.77
C VAL A 339 -6.02 1.17 14.37
N ILE A 340 -6.29 0.09 13.62
CA ILE A 340 -7.09 -1.05 14.11
C ILE A 340 -6.32 -1.80 15.21
N GLY A 341 -7.01 -2.12 16.29
CA GLY A 341 -6.44 -2.89 17.40
C GLY A 341 -6.13 -4.34 17.02
N LEU A 342 -5.07 -4.90 17.59
CA LEU A 342 -4.55 -6.24 17.25
C LEU A 342 -5.62 -7.35 17.25
N SER A 343 -6.62 -7.26 18.14
CA SER A 343 -7.70 -8.26 18.24
C SER A 343 -8.64 -8.28 17.03
N ASP A 344 -8.73 -7.17 16.29
CA ASP A 344 -9.74 -6.98 15.24
C ASP A 344 -9.14 -6.80 13.84
N LYS A 345 -7.82 -6.96 13.69
CA LYS A 345 -7.11 -6.82 12.41
C LYS A 345 -7.57 -7.84 11.37
N ASP A 346 -7.75 -9.10 11.76
CA ASP A 346 -8.27 -10.14 10.87
C ASP A 346 -9.76 -9.90 10.54
N LEU A 347 -10.54 -9.34 11.49
CA LEU A 347 -11.92 -8.93 11.23
C LEU A 347 -11.97 -7.81 10.18
N PHE A 348 -11.09 -6.80 10.27
CA PHE A 348 -10.99 -5.75 9.26
C PHE A 348 -10.66 -6.32 7.87
N ASN A 349 -9.69 -7.23 7.79
CA ASN A 349 -9.31 -7.89 6.54
C ASN A 349 -10.46 -8.71 5.91
N ALA A 350 -11.33 -9.29 6.73
CA ALA A 350 -12.49 -10.06 6.30
C ALA A 350 -13.74 -9.22 6.01
N ALA A 351 -13.76 -7.94 6.47
CA ALA A 351 -14.90 -7.06 6.41
C ALA A 351 -15.03 -6.34 5.05
N GLU A 352 -16.25 -5.93 4.73
CA GLU A 352 -16.56 -5.00 3.63
C GLU A 352 -16.71 -3.58 4.19
N PRO A 353 -16.49 -2.52 3.37
CA PRO A 353 -16.62 -1.13 3.84
C PRO A 353 -17.95 -0.79 4.49
N THR A 354 -19.03 -1.41 4.07
CA THR A 354 -20.39 -1.23 4.59
C THR A 354 -20.56 -1.55 6.09
N ILE A 355 -19.61 -2.26 6.71
CA ILE A 355 -19.67 -2.62 8.13
C ILE A 355 -18.58 -1.95 8.99
N ASP A 356 -17.84 -0.99 8.45
CA ASP A 356 -16.75 -0.31 9.14
C ASP A 356 -17.18 0.50 10.37
N GLU A 357 -18.46 0.86 10.48
CA GLU A 357 -19.00 1.50 11.68
C GLU A 357 -18.69 0.68 12.95
N ALA A 358 -18.67 -0.64 12.85
CA ALA A 358 -18.33 -1.52 13.96
C ALA A 358 -16.90 -1.33 14.49
N LEU A 359 -15.99 -0.84 13.65
CA LEU A 359 -14.58 -0.58 13.96
C LEU A 359 -14.27 0.91 14.17
N ALA A 360 -15.28 1.79 14.01
CA ALA A 360 -15.11 3.24 14.09
C ALA A 360 -14.52 3.73 15.42
N VAL A 361 -14.65 2.95 16.50
CA VAL A 361 -14.03 3.27 17.81
C VAL A 361 -12.52 3.43 17.72
N TYR A 362 -11.84 2.71 16.84
CA TYR A 362 -10.40 2.84 16.64
C TYR A 362 -10.01 4.15 15.96
N VAL A 363 -10.91 4.74 15.20
CA VAL A 363 -10.75 6.04 14.56
C VAL A 363 -11.18 7.17 15.50
N THR A 364 -12.31 7.03 16.16
CA THR A 364 -12.85 8.07 17.06
C THR A 364 -12.08 8.20 18.38
N ASN A 365 -11.41 7.12 18.80
CA ASN A 365 -10.66 7.03 20.06
C ASN A 365 -9.29 6.32 19.84
N PRO A 366 -8.42 6.86 18.97
CA PRO A 366 -7.20 6.18 18.55
C PRO A 366 -6.20 5.99 19.69
N THR A 367 -5.52 4.84 19.69
CA THR A 367 -4.51 4.52 20.71
C THR A 367 -3.12 5.06 20.36
N LEU A 368 -2.79 5.19 19.06
CA LEU A 368 -1.46 5.63 18.63
C LEU A 368 -1.05 6.99 19.22
N PRO A 369 -1.90 8.04 19.24
CA PRO A 369 -1.54 9.32 19.87
C PRO A 369 -1.19 9.19 21.36
N ALA A 370 -1.91 8.33 22.08
CA ALA A 370 -1.64 8.10 23.49
C ALA A 370 -0.31 7.37 23.70
N LEU A 371 0.06 6.44 22.83
CA LEU A 371 1.37 5.79 22.84
C LEU A 371 2.49 6.78 22.55
N LEU A 372 2.32 7.65 21.55
CA LEU A 372 3.28 8.71 21.23
C LEU A 372 3.45 9.69 22.40
N ASP A 373 2.36 10.02 23.09
CA ASP A 373 2.44 10.85 24.31
C ASP A 373 3.26 10.19 25.42
N ILE A 374 3.02 8.91 25.69
CA ILE A 374 3.75 8.17 26.72
C ILE A 374 5.26 8.13 26.43
N LEU A 375 5.62 7.95 25.16
CA LEU A 375 7.01 7.76 24.75
C LEU A 375 7.78 9.08 24.58
N PHE A 376 7.13 10.11 24.06
CA PHE A 376 7.83 11.30 23.58
C PHE A 376 7.49 12.62 24.29
N ARG A 377 6.59 12.62 25.27
CA ARG A 377 6.23 13.81 26.04
C ARG A 377 7.46 14.53 26.61
N ASP A 378 8.31 13.77 27.30
CA ASP A 378 9.51 14.30 27.93
C ASP A 378 10.56 14.73 26.88
N ALA A 379 10.67 14.01 25.80
CA ALA A 379 11.59 14.35 24.71
C ALA A 379 11.23 15.66 24.01
N LEU A 380 9.92 15.98 23.96
CA LEU A 380 9.42 17.27 23.47
C LEU A 380 9.52 18.40 24.50
N GLY A 381 9.94 18.10 25.73
CA GLY A 381 9.94 19.07 26.82
C GLY A 381 8.54 19.55 27.22
N ALA A 382 7.51 18.76 26.90
CA ALA A 382 6.13 19.12 27.18
C ALA A 382 5.79 18.89 28.66
N SER A 383 5.15 19.86 29.29
CA SER A 383 4.71 19.77 30.69
C SER A 383 3.38 19.05 30.88
N GLY A 384 2.67 18.73 29.81
CA GLY A 384 1.37 18.08 29.77
C GLY A 384 1.24 17.03 28.67
N ASN A 385 0.06 16.46 28.57
CA ASN A 385 -0.26 15.49 27.51
C ASN A 385 -0.12 16.16 26.12
N ILE A 386 0.59 15.48 25.19
CA ILE A 386 0.79 15.95 23.82
C ILE A 386 -0.21 15.34 22.84
N ALA A 387 -0.92 14.28 23.24
CA ALA A 387 -1.96 13.69 22.41
C ALA A 387 -3.19 14.61 22.32
N PRO A 388 -3.89 14.65 21.19
CA PRO A 388 -5.14 15.40 21.06
C PRO A 388 -6.20 14.97 22.06
N SER A 389 -7.00 15.92 22.52
CA SER A 389 -8.04 15.72 23.54
C SER A 389 -9.48 15.89 23.02
N ASN A 390 -9.66 16.15 21.73
CA ASN A 390 -10.96 16.29 21.07
C ASN A 390 -11.59 14.93 20.79
N PHE A 391 -12.32 14.39 21.73
CA PHE A 391 -13.04 13.12 21.54
C PHE A 391 -14.55 13.34 21.40
N PRO A 392 -15.24 12.60 20.49
CA PRO A 392 -14.64 11.70 19.48
C PRO A 392 -13.81 12.47 18.46
N ARG A 393 -12.77 11.85 17.90
CA ARG A 393 -11.86 12.43 16.91
C ARG A 393 -12.55 12.56 15.55
N THR A 394 -13.34 13.62 15.38
CA THR A 394 -14.06 13.90 14.12
C THR A 394 -13.14 14.26 12.97
N ASP A 395 -11.97 14.80 13.25
CA ASP A 395 -10.92 15.03 12.27
C ASP A 395 -10.40 13.72 11.66
N LEU A 396 -10.24 12.66 12.45
CA LEU A 396 -9.87 11.35 11.94
C LEU A 396 -11.01 10.63 11.22
N VAL A 397 -12.25 10.82 11.67
CA VAL A 397 -13.41 10.35 10.91
C VAL A 397 -13.41 10.95 9.51
N THR A 398 -13.12 12.25 9.40
CA THR A 398 -12.98 12.91 8.10
C THR A 398 -11.84 12.31 7.27
N ALA A 399 -10.69 12.08 7.88
CA ALA A 399 -9.52 11.56 7.17
C ALA A 399 -9.69 10.11 6.67
N PHE A 400 -10.32 9.24 7.47
CA PHE A 400 -10.34 7.80 7.19
C PHE A 400 -11.69 7.25 6.74
N LEU A 401 -12.82 7.86 7.15
CA LEU A 401 -14.13 7.25 6.98
C LEU A 401 -15.11 8.03 6.09
N SER A 402 -14.98 9.35 6.00
CA SER A 402 -15.99 10.18 5.26
C SER A 402 -15.43 10.93 4.06
N GLY A 403 -14.12 11.19 4.03
CA GLY A 403 -13.53 12.14 3.10
C GLY A 403 -13.73 13.60 3.54
N PHE A 404 -13.03 14.51 2.88
CA PHE A 404 -13.02 15.94 3.17
C PHE A 404 -14.10 16.66 2.37
N PRO A 405 -15.03 17.39 3.03
CA PRO A 405 -16.04 18.19 2.34
C PRO A 405 -15.40 19.19 1.35
N GLY A 406 -15.89 19.21 0.12
CA GLY A 406 -15.36 20.07 -0.94
C GLY A 406 -14.09 19.54 -1.64
N VAL A 407 -13.50 18.46 -1.14
CA VAL A 407 -12.33 17.81 -1.75
C VAL A 407 -12.72 16.45 -2.32
N ASN A 408 -12.89 15.44 -1.48
CA ASN A 408 -13.11 14.05 -1.90
C ASN A 408 -14.25 13.34 -1.13
N GLN A 409 -15.11 14.10 -0.44
CA GLN A 409 -16.34 13.57 0.12
C GLN A 409 -17.40 13.52 -0.99
N PRO A 410 -18.07 12.39 -1.23
CA PRO A 410 -19.12 12.30 -2.26
C PRO A 410 -20.33 13.15 -1.93
N ALA A 411 -21.08 13.57 -2.95
CA ALA A 411 -22.29 14.33 -2.77
C ALA A 411 -23.38 13.46 -2.11
N GLY A 412 -24.08 14.04 -1.13
CA GLY A 412 -25.14 13.33 -0.41
C GLY A 412 -24.67 12.40 0.70
N PHE A 413 -23.37 12.38 1.01
CA PHE A 413 -22.82 11.61 2.12
C PHE A 413 -23.55 11.90 3.44
N ASP A 414 -24.01 10.85 4.13
CA ASP A 414 -24.62 10.92 5.46
C ASP A 414 -23.72 10.25 6.50
N ALA A 415 -23.16 11.05 7.39
CA ALA A 415 -22.29 10.56 8.48
C ALA A 415 -22.98 9.58 9.46
N ALA A 416 -24.28 9.39 9.37
CA ALA A 416 -24.99 8.42 10.18
C ALA A 416 -25.05 7.00 9.57
N THR A 417 -24.80 6.88 8.25
CA THR A 417 -24.98 5.61 7.52
C THR A 417 -23.81 5.25 6.60
N ASP A 418 -23.02 6.24 6.16
CA ASP A 418 -22.08 6.05 5.03
C ASP A 418 -20.61 6.02 5.47
N LEU A 419 -20.35 5.92 6.81
CA LEU A 419 -18.98 5.80 7.32
C LEU A 419 -18.32 4.52 6.81
N SER A 420 -17.31 4.66 5.98
CA SER A 420 -16.63 3.54 5.35
C SER A 420 -15.17 3.86 5.08
N GLU A 421 -14.30 2.92 5.39
CA GLU A 421 -12.89 3.03 5.13
C GLU A 421 -12.65 2.67 3.65
N MET A 422 -12.30 3.66 2.86
CA MET A 422 -11.89 3.50 1.46
C MET A 422 -11.08 4.70 1.01
N LEU A 423 -10.21 4.47 0.04
CA LEU A 423 -9.49 5.56 -0.62
C LEU A 423 -10.47 6.29 -1.55
N ARG A 424 -10.60 7.61 -1.40
CA ARG A 424 -11.52 8.43 -2.20
C ARG A 424 -10.78 9.37 -3.14
N LEU A 425 -11.25 9.48 -4.38
CA LEU A 425 -10.68 10.32 -5.42
C LEU A 425 -11.76 11.17 -6.09
N ASN A 426 -11.60 12.48 -6.03
CA ASN A 426 -12.36 13.42 -6.84
C ASN A 426 -11.66 13.59 -8.20
N THR A 427 -12.28 13.10 -9.24
CA THR A 427 -11.73 13.09 -10.60
C THR A 427 -11.75 14.44 -11.30
N THR A 428 -12.34 15.49 -10.73
CA THR A 428 -12.40 16.84 -11.32
C THR A 428 -11.08 17.59 -11.19
N PHE A 429 -10.30 17.34 -10.12
CA PHE A 429 -9.00 17.98 -9.96
C PHE A 429 -8.04 17.54 -11.08
N PRO A 430 -7.29 18.47 -11.68
CA PRO A 430 -6.29 18.12 -12.67
C PRO A 430 -5.15 17.31 -12.04
N ALA A 431 -4.60 16.36 -12.78
CA ALA A 431 -3.41 15.63 -12.34
C ALA A 431 -2.19 16.56 -12.26
N THR A 432 -1.42 16.46 -11.19
CA THR A 432 -0.17 17.20 -11.01
C THR A 432 0.98 16.43 -11.65
N PRO A 433 1.75 17.02 -12.59
CA PRO A 433 2.91 16.38 -13.19
C PRO A 433 3.95 15.95 -12.13
N ALA A 434 4.65 14.84 -12.35
CA ALA A 434 5.61 14.29 -11.40
C ALA A 434 6.67 15.29 -10.88
N SER A 435 7.07 16.24 -11.71
CA SER A 435 8.03 17.30 -11.34
C SER A 435 7.47 18.39 -10.43
N GLU A 436 6.14 18.45 -10.28
CA GLU A 436 5.42 19.48 -9.53
C GLU A 436 4.68 18.88 -8.31
N GLN A 437 4.65 17.56 -8.18
CA GLN A 437 3.99 16.88 -7.06
C GLN A 437 4.69 17.19 -5.74
N HIS A 438 3.88 17.48 -4.72
CA HIS A 438 4.34 17.59 -3.35
C HIS A 438 4.00 16.31 -2.57
N THR A 439 4.95 15.79 -1.80
CA THR A 439 4.77 14.53 -1.06
C THR A 439 3.71 14.61 0.04
N PHE A 440 3.39 15.81 0.52
CA PHE A 440 2.33 16.06 1.51
C PHE A 440 0.97 16.41 0.89
N GLY A 441 0.83 16.25 -0.43
CA GLY A 441 -0.44 16.36 -1.12
C GLY A 441 -1.26 17.56 -0.70
N LEU A 442 -2.47 17.32 -0.24
CA LEU A 442 -3.41 18.37 0.16
C LEU A 442 -2.88 19.34 1.22
N LEU A 443 -2.07 18.88 2.18
CA LEU A 443 -1.47 19.75 3.19
C LEU A 443 -0.37 20.69 2.66
N ALA A 444 -0.06 20.56 1.37
CA ALA A 444 0.90 21.42 0.66
C ALA A 444 0.30 21.95 -0.65
N GLU A 445 -1.02 22.19 -0.70
CA GLU A 445 -1.75 22.78 -1.82
C GLU A 445 -1.74 21.95 -3.12
N ASP A 446 -1.31 20.69 -3.06
CA ASP A 446 -1.38 19.76 -4.19
C ASP A 446 -2.68 18.94 -4.10
N LEU A 447 -3.76 19.46 -4.67
CA LEU A 447 -5.11 18.90 -4.58
C LEU A 447 -5.26 17.53 -5.28
N ALA A 448 -4.31 17.13 -6.12
CA ALA A 448 -4.28 15.81 -6.73
C ALA A 448 -3.54 14.76 -5.89
N GLY A 449 -2.97 15.16 -4.75
CA GLY A 449 -2.28 14.28 -3.82
C GLY A 449 -3.15 13.84 -2.64
N PHE A 450 -2.62 12.92 -1.84
CA PHE A 450 -3.31 12.36 -0.69
C PHE A 450 -3.86 13.45 0.25
N PRO A 451 -5.10 13.33 0.75
CA PRO A 451 -6.03 12.18 0.68
C PRO A 451 -6.96 12.18 -0.54
N ASN A 452 -6.78 13.04 -1.53
CA ASN A 452 -7.53 12.97 -2.78
C ASN A 452 -6.95 11.87 -3.70
N GLY A 453 -7.28 10.62 -3.42
CA GLY A 453 -6.57 9.47 -3.89
C GLY A 453 -5.21 9.31 -3.19
N ARG A 454 -4.36 8.44 -3.72
CA ARG A 454 -2.97 8.22 -3.27
C ARG A 454 -2.08 7.95 -4.47
N ARG A 455 -1.04 8.75 -4.62
CA ARG A 455 0.03 8.52 -5.61
C ARG A 455 1.19 7.77 -4.96
N PRO A 456 2.05 7.09 -5.72
CA PRO A 456 3.18 6.34 -5.15
C PRO A 456 4.16 7.17 -4.33
N ALA A 457 4.30 8.48 -4.62
CA ALA A 457 5.22 9.37 -3.91
C ALA A 457 4.55 10.21 -2.81
N ASP A 458 3.27 10.00 -2.52
CA ASP A 458 2.62 10.67 -1.38
C ASP A 458 3.14 10.04 -0.08
N ASP A 459 3.73 10.86 0.79
CA ASP A 459 4.30 10.45 2.07
C ASP A 459 3.19 10.27 3.11
N THR A 460 2.52 9.14 3.01
CA THR A 460 1.35 8.85 3.82
C THR A 460 1.69 8.53 5.27
N VAL A 461 2.92 8.10 5.57
CA VAL A 461 3.36 7.82 6.93
C VAL A 461 3.54 9.13 7.71
N ASP A 462 4.27 10.08 7.17
CA ASP A 462 4.44 11.40 7.77
C ASP A 462 3.10 12.12 7.93
N LEU A 463 2.23 12.04 6.89
CA LEU A 463 0.90 12.62 6.94
C LEU A 463 0.04 11.98 8.03
N ALA A 464 0.03 10.65 8.14
CA ALA A 464 -0.73 9.94 9.16
C ALA A 464 -0.24 10.28 10.58
N LEU A 465 1.07 10.30 10.81
CA LEU A 465 1.65 10.69 12.10
C LEU A 465 1.18 12.09 12.53
N ARG A 466 1.24 13.06 11.62
CA ARG A 466 0.82 14.45 11.88
C ARG A 466 -0.68 14.56 12.12
N VAL A 467 -1.49 13.90 11.31
CA VAL A 467 -2.95 13.91 11.42
C VAL A 467 -3.39 13.22 12.72
N MET A 468 -2.78 12.08 13.06
CA MET A 468 -3.03 11.40 14.34
C MET A 468 -2.73 12.28 15.54
N MET A 469 -1.68 13.10 15.47
CA MET A 469 -1.30 14.05 16.54
C MET A 469 -2.04 15.40 16.44
N GLY A 470 -3.07 15.50 15.58
CA GLY A 470 -4.01 16.62 15.55
C GLY A 470 -3.66 17.75 14.58
N ARG A 471 -2.94 17.46 13.49
CA ARG A 471 -2.62 18.48 12.45
C ARG A 471 -3.88 19.16 11.90
N LEU A 472 -4.98 18.42 11.76
CA LEU A 472 -6.24 18.94 11.22
C LEU A 472 -7.05 19.79 12.20
N CYS A 473 -6.61 19.91 13.45
CA CYS A 473 -7.16 20.85 14.43
C CYS A 473 -6.61 22.26 14.23
N HIS A 474 -5.47 22.39 13.57
CA HIS A 474 -4.80 23.67 13.26
C HIS A 474 -5.13 24.12 11.84
N ASP A 475 -4.86 25.40 11.56
CA ASP A 475 -5.08 25.97 10.24
C ASP A 475 -4.29 25.20 9.17
N VAL A 476 -4.93 24.99 8.03
CA VAL A 476 -4.37 24.32 6.84
C VAL A 476 -4.45 25.25 5.63
N PRO A 477 -3.50 25.15 4.66
CA PRO A 477 -3.44 26.07 3.53
C PRO A 477 -4.42 25.64 2.42
N LEU A 478 -5.71 25.72 2.66
CA LEU A 478 -6.77 25.26 1.75
C LEU A 478 -7.92 26.28 1.62
N GLY A 479 -7.77 27.49 2.17
CA GLY A 479 -8.86 28.45 2.20
C GLY A 479 -9.30 28.93 0.82
N GLN A 480 -8.37 29.11 -0.09
CA GLN A 480 -8.64 29.56 -1.46
C GLN A 480 -9.27 28.44 -2.28
N GLU A 481 -8.75 27.22 -2.17
CA GLU A 481 -9.23 26.02 -2.87
C GLU A 481 -10.65 25.65 -2.44
N LEU A 482 -10.89 25.61 -1.13
CA LEU A 482 -12.21 25.25 -0.59
C LEU A 482 -13.27 26.31 -0.83
N SER A 483 -12.90 27.60 -0.85
CA SER A 483 -13.84 28.68 -1.13
C SER A 483 -14.05 28.93 -2.63
N GLY A 484 -13.10 28.54 -3.47
CA GLY A 484 -13.02 28.90 -4.88
C GLY A 484 -12.77 30.40 -5.11
N ASP A 485 -12.36 31.13 -4.07
CA ASP A 485 -12.05 32.58 -4.13
C ASP A 485 -10.55 32.79 -3.90
N PRO A 486 -9.79 33.15 -4.94
CA PRO A 486 -8.35 33.38 -4.84
C PRO A 486 -7.98 34.61 -3.97
N SER A 487 -8.98 35.33 -3.47
CA SER A 487 -8.78 36.44 -2.52
C SER A 487 -9.08 36.07 -1.06
N ALA A 488 -9.55 34.84 -0.81
CA ALA A 488 -9.78 34.33 0.53
C ALA A 488 -8.45 34.18 1.30
N GLU A 489 -8.54 34.14 2.63
CA GLU A 489 -7.39 33.74 3.45
C GLU A 489 -7.02 32.30 3.11
N ASP A 490 -5.75 32.07 2.84
CA ASP A 490 -5.26 30.75 2.45
C ASP A 490 -5.33 29.77 3.62
N ASN A 491 -4.80 30.17 4.78
CA ASN A 491 -4.85 29.34 5.98
C ASN A 491 -6.24 29.40 6.63
N VAL A 492 -6.88 28.25 6.72
CA VAL A 492 -8.23 28.09 7.27
C VAL A 492 -8.28 26.96 8.30
N ASN A 493 -9.03 27.18 9.38
CA ASN A 493 -9.40 26.11 10.29
C ASN A 493 -10.61 25.37 9.73
N LEU A 494 -10.48 24.06 9.54
CA LEU A 494 -11.55 23.22 8.98
C LEU A 494 -12.70 22.97 9.97
N GLY A 495 -12.55 23.39 11.24
CA GLY A 495 -13.57 23.19 12.28
C GLY A 495 -13.77 21.75 12.73
N LEU A 496 -12.86 20.85 12.37
CA LEU A 496 -12.99 19.40 12.61
C LEU A 496 -12.75 18.99 14.07
N CYS A 497 -12.17 19.86 14.89
CA CYS A 497 -11.79 19.53 16.28
C CYS A 497 -12.62 20.27 17.34
N GLY A 498 -13.76 20.85 16.96
CA GLY A 498 -14.61 21.60 17.88
C GLY A 498 -14.10 23.03 18.15
N ALA A 499 -14.69 23.71 19.14
CA ALA A 499 -14.50 25.13 19.39
C ALA A 499 -13.37 25.49 20.39
N GLY A 500 -12.49 24.55 20.73
CA GLY A 500 -11.36 24.79 21.64
C GLY A 500 -10.19 25.50 20.98
N ASP A 501 -9.25 26.03 21.79
CA ASP A 501 -7.97 26.50 21.27
C ASP A 501 -7.19 25.28 20.73
N PRO A 502 -6.76 25.29 19.45
CA PRO A 502 -5.99 24.19 18.88
C PRO A 502 -4.71 23.87 19.66
N ASN A 503 -4.05 24.84 20.24
CA ASN A 503 -2.84 24.65 21.02
C ASN A 503 -3.09 23.90 22.34
N ASP A 504 -4.30 24.00 22.90
CA ASP A 504 -4.71 23.26 24.08
C ASP A 504 -5.28 21.87 23.69
N THR A 505 -6.05 21.81 22.60
CA THR A 505 -6.75 20.61 22.13
C THR A 505 -5.82 19.60 21.47
N ALA A 506 -4.87 20.08 20.66
CA ALA A 506 -3.91 19.29 19.91
C ALA A 506 -2.51 19.95 19.96
N PRO A 507 -1.84 19.92 21.13
CA PRO A 507 -0.61 20.66 21.35
C PRO A 507 0.57 20.22 20.47
N ALA A 508 0.55 19.00 19.96
CA ALA A 508 1.56 18.50 19.04
C ALA A 508 1.14 18.54 17.56
N GLY A 509 -0.03 19.14 17.23
CA GLY A 509 -0.55 19.13 15.86
C GLY A 509 0.28 19.92 14.85
N GLN A 510 1.15 20.81 15.30
CA GLN A 510 2.09 21.56 14.44
C GLN A 510 3.51 20.96 14.44
N VAL A 511 3.75 19.90 15.21
CA VAL A 511 5.05 19.21 15.22
C VAL A 511 5.22 18.48 13.89
N PRO A 512 6.29 18.70 13.14
CA PRO A 512 6.54 18.05 11.86
C PRO A 512 7.08 16.64 12.08
N LEU A 513 6.23 15.75 12.57
CA LEU A 513 6.55 14.36 12.79
C LEU A 513 6.91 13.67 11.45
N THR A 514 7.90 12.78 11.49
CA THR A 514 8.39 12.06 10.32
C THR A 514 9.02 10.73 10.75
N ASP A 515 8.88 9.70 9.93
CA ASP A 515 9.63 8.45 10.06
C ASP A 515 10.97 8.50 9.28
N GLY A 516 11.16 9.55 8.48
CA GLY A 516 12.38 9.81 7.77
C GLY A 516 12.64 8.98 6.53
N ALA A 517 11.64 8.43 5.92
CA ALA A 517 11.72 7.68 4.68
C ALA A 517 11.13 8.48 3.49
N PRO A 518 11.82 9.51 2.97
CA PRO A 518 11.26 10.33 1.89
C PRO A 518 11.37 9.65 0.55
N LEU A 519 10.37 9.90 -0.30
CA LEU A 519 10.36 9.55 -1.70
C LEU A 519 9.78 10.71 -2.52
N ARG A 520 10.39 11.02 -3.67
CA ARG A 520 9.88 12.03 -4.59
C ARG A 520 9.33 11.39 -5.84
N ALA A 521 8.29 11.98 -6.42
CA ALA A 521 7.71 11.50 -7.67
C ALA A 521 8.72 11.44 -8.83
N THR A 522 9.73 12.32 -8.82
CA THR A 522 10.82 12.33 -9.82
C THR A 522 11.81 11.16 -9.67
N GLU A 523 11.75 10.42 -8.57
CA GLU A 523 12.54 9.21 -8.33
C GLU A 523 11.82 7.94 -8.80
N LEU A 524 10.56 8.08 -9.23
CA LEU A 524 9.71 7.04 -9.78
C LEU A 524 9.53 7.21 -11.30
N GLN A 525 8.89 6.23 -11.94
CA GLN A 525 8.53 6.36 -13.35
C GLN A 525 7.39 7.38 -13.53
N SER A 526 7.54 8.27 -14.52
CA SER A 526 6.50 9.26 -14.85
C SER A 526 5.42 8.72 -15.81
N VAL A 527 5.50 7.44 -16.16
CA VAL A 527 4.59 6.75 -17.07
C VAL A 527 4.07 5.44 -16.46
N PHE A 528 2.94 4.97 -16.92
CA PHE A 528 2.34 3.71 -16.46
C PHE A 528 3.35 2.53 -16.52
N PRO A 529 3.46 1.70 -15.46
CA PRO A 529 2.67 1.64 -14.24
C PRO A 529 3.22 2.49 -13.07
N TYR A 530 3.98 3.53 -13.31
CA TYR A 530 4.50 4.54 -12.40
C TYR A 530 5.50 4.06 -11.33
N LEU A 531 5.61 2.76 -11.10
CA LEU A 531 6.55 2.15 -10.16
C LEU A 531 7.86 1.76 -10.86
N ASN A 532 8.96 1.83 -10.13
CA ASN A 532 10.27 1.47 -10.66
C ASN A 532 10.40 -0.02 -10.97
N THR A 533 11.31 -0.35 -11.88
CA THR A 533 11.68 -1.74 -12.13
C THR A 533 12.23 -2.39 -10.87
N PRO A 534 11.96 -3.68 -10.63
CA PRO A 534 12.36 -4.35 -9.41
C PRO A 534 13.88 -4.45 -9.28
N ILE A 535 14.33 -4.48 -8.05
CA ILE A 535 15.72 -4.74 -7.69
C ILE A 535 16.09 -6.16 -8.16
N ALA A 536 17.24 -6.30 -8.78
CA ALA A 536 17.70 -7.59 -9.27
C ALA A 536 18.13 -8.53 -8.12
N GLY A 537 17.68 -9.78 -8.17
CA GLY A 537 18.07 -10.82 -7.21
C GLY A 537 19.57 -11.09 -7.19
N SER A 538 20.21 -11.00 -8.36
CA SER A 538 21.67 -10.98 -8.50
C SER A 538 22.11 -9.81 -9.38
N PRO A 539 22.65 -8.73 -8.79
CA PRO A 539 23.10 -7.57 -9.54
C PRO A 539 24.43 -7.76 -10.27
N ASN A 540 25.14 -8.87 -10.02
CA ASN A 540 26.45 -9.14 -10.63
C ASN A 540 26.32 -9.49 -12.11
N ASN A 541 27.15 -8.87 -12.94
CA ASN A 541 27.26 -9.12 -14.37
C ASN A 541 28.21 -10.25 -14.70
#